data_d95ef7dfee3c8bfd982203934ba400a5
#
_entry.id   d95ef7dfee3c8bfd982203934ba400a5
#
_cell.length_a   1.000
_cell.length_b   1.000
_cell.length_c   1.000
_cell.angle_alpha   90.00
_cell.angle_beta   90.00
_cell.angle_gamma   90.00
#
_symmetry.space_group_name_H-M   'P 1'
#
loop_
_entity.id
_entity.type
_entity.pdbx_description
1 polymer ?
#
loop_
_entity_poly.entity_id
_entity_poly.type
_entity_poly.pdbx_seq_one_letter_code
_entity_poly.pdbx_strand_id
1 'polypeptide(L)'
;MLRIHEIVAAFEQIAPSRLQESYDNSGLIVGDPNRLVGKALLCLDATEAVIDEAIAKGCDIVIAHHPIVFGGLKRFTGSNYVQRAVVKAIKNDIAIYACHTNLDNVLRGGVNERIAQQLGLTVKGVLRPMEGALMKLGVYVPLADEEALKEALFAAGAGNIGNYDECAFALQGEGSFRPNELANPTVGKAGKREVLTETRVEVLVPVWLKARVTKAMIEAHPYEEVAHDWILLSNVSNEYGAGVICELGEAMSKLDFLTHLKQQMGCNAVKYTKCAVERVKRVAICGGAGSFLIGDAMRAGVDAFVTSDLKYHEFFDAEEKLLLCDIGHYESEKYTIDLFSAILSSKFPKFATIFAETITNPIDYLT
;
A
#
# COMPACT_ATOMS: atom_id res chain seq x y z
N MET A 1 6.28 -25.15 -4.79
CA MET A 1 6.89 -24.05 -5.56
C MET A 1 5.78 -23.16 -6.09
N LEU A 2 5.99 -21.86 -6.12
CA LEU A 2 5.05 -20.85 -6.62
C LEU A 2 5.67 -20.15 -7.84
N ARG A 3 4.84 -19.57 -8.68
CA ARG A 3 5.33 -18.62 -9.69
C ARG A 3 5.51 -17.25 -9.06
N ILE A 4 6.49 -16.48 -9.51
CA ILE A 4 6.77 -15.13 -8.96
C ILE A 4 5.53 -14.24 -9.04
N HIS A 5 4.75 -14.29 -10.14
CA HIS A 5 3.53 -13.47 -10.25
C HIS A 5 2.45 -13.82 -9.20
N GLU A 6 2.43 -15.04 -8.66
CA GLU A 6 1.50 -15.41 -7.57
C GLU A 6 1.91 -14.72 -6.26
N ILE A 7 3.23 -14.64 -6.01
CA ILE A 7 3.78 -13.87 -4.87
C ILE A 7 3.46 -12.38 -5.04
N VAL A 8 3.76 -11.82 -6.22
CA VAL A 8 3.44 -10.42 -6.54
C VAL A 8 1.95 -10.13 -6.33
N ALA A 9 1.07 -11.01 -6.83
CA ALA A 9 -0.38 -10.85 -6.67
C ALA A 9 -0.83 -10.86 -5.20
N ALA A 10 -0.15 -11.61 -4.31
CA ALA A 10 -0.45 -11.60 -2.88
C ALA A 10 -0.14 -10.24 -2.22
N PHE A 11 0.98 -9.62 -2.61
CA PHE A 11 1.33 -8.26 -2.15
C PHE A 11 0.40 -7.20 -2.76
N GLU A 12 0.10 -7.29 -4.06
CA GLU A 12 -0.81 -6.37 -4.77
C GLU A 12 -2.25 -6.38 -4.20
N GLN A 13 -2.70 -7.45 -3.56
CA GLN A 13 -3.99 -7.49 -2.88
C GLN A 13 -4.03 -6.61 -1.62
N ILE A 14 -2.89 -6.40 -0.97
CA ILE A 14 -2.77 -5.63 0.28
C ILE A 14 -2.28 -4.22 -0.03
N ALA A 15 -1.24 -4.11 -0.82
CA ALA A 15 -0.56 -2.88 -1.18
C ALA A 15 -0.41 -2.76 -2.71
N PRO A 16 -1.49 -2.42 -3.42
CA PRO A 16 -1.44 -2.22 -4.87
C PRO A 16 -0.33 -1.25 -5.27
N SER A 17 0.40 -1.56 -6.33
CA SER A 17 1.48 -0.71 -6.85
C SER A 17 1.01 0.71 -7.20
N ARG A 18 -0.30 0.88 -7.48
CA ARG A 18 -0.92 2.19 -7.71
C ARG A 18 -0.88 3.12 -6.49
N LEU A 19 -0.69 2.57 -5.28
CA LEU A 19 -0.56 3.35 -4.04
C LEU A 19 0.83 3.93 -3.83
N GLN A 20 1.83 3.56 -4.66
CA GLN A 20 3.20 4.06 -4.52
C GLN A 20 3.29 5.55 -4.85
N GLU A 21 4.26 6.20 -4.23
CA GLU A 21 4.61 7.58 -4.55
C GLU A 21 5.18 7.70 -5.99
N SER A 22 5.03 8.87 -6.59
CA SER A 22 5.38 9.07 -8.01
C SER A 22 6.87 8.89 -8.34
N TYR A 23 7.74 8.99 -7.35
CA TYR A 23 9.19 8.79 -7.45
C TYR A 23 9.64 7.36 -7.21
N ASP A 24 8.71 6.49 -6.74
CA ASP A 24 9.01 5.14 -6.28
C ASP A 24 9.04 4.13 -7.44
N ASN A 25 9.61 2.94 -7.16
CA ASN A 25 9.74 1.84 -8.09
C ASN A 25 9.46 0.49 -7.39
N SER A 26 8.30 0.39 -6.74
CA SER A 26 7.82 -0.87 -6.16
C SER A 26 7.46 -1.88 -7.25
N GLY A 27 7.59 -3.16 -6.95
CA GLY A 27 7.23 -4.25 -7.86
C GLY A 27 8.36 -5.24 -8.11
N LEU A 28 8.24 -6.05 -9.16
CA LEU A 28 9.28 -6.99 -9.59
C LEU A 28 10.40 -6.22 -10.32
N ILE A 29 11.55 -6.08 -9.66
CA ILE A 29 12.70 -5.32 -10.18
C ILE A 29 13.61 -6.18 -11.06
N VAL A 30 13.82 -7.45 -10.65
CA VAL A 30 14.64 -8.43 -11.37
C VAL A 30 13.93 -9.77 -11.38
N GLY A 31 13.84 -10.42 -12.53
CA GLY A 31 13.31 -11.78 -12.66
C GLY A 31 12.20 -11.93 -13.70
N ASP A 32 11.90 -13.18 -14.04
CA ASP A 32 10.76 -13.54 -14.90
C ASP A 32 9.53 -13.83 -14.01
N PRO A 33 8.39 -13.11 -14.20
CA PRO A 33 7.18 -13.34 -13.41
C PRO A 33 6.63 -14.77 -13.49
N ASN A 34 6.95 -15.53 -14.54
CA ASN A 34 6.49 -16.90 -14.74
C ASN A 34 7.40 -17.97 -14.11
N ARG A 35 8.58 -17.58 -13.63
CA ARG A 35 9.55 -18.49 -13.04
C ARG A 35 9.00 -19.10 -11.73
N LEU A 36 9.29 -20.39 -11.53
CA LEU A 36 8.98 -21.11 -10.30
C LEU A 36 10.05 -20.81 -9.23
N VAL A 37 9.60 -20.54 -8.01
CA VAL A 37 10.43 -20.27 -6.84
C VAL A 37 9.97 -21.13 -5.67
N GLY A 38 10.91 -21.56 -4.84
CA GLY A 38 10.63 -22.42 -3.67
C GLY A 38 10.91 -21.75 -2.36
N LYS A 39 11.78 -20.71 -2.34
CA LYS A 39 12.25 -20.07 -1.12
C LYS A 39 12.54 -18.58 -1.30
N ALA A 40 12.09 -17.77 -0.36
CA ALA A 40 12.33 -16.32 -0.33
C ALA A 40 13.21 -15.90 0.83
N LEU A 41 14.09 -14.91 0.60
CA LEU A 41 14.80 -14.14 1.62
C LEU A 41 14.08 -12.80 1.79
N LEU A 42 13.70 -12.48 3.04
CA LEU A 42 13.00 -11.23 3.39
C LEU A 42 13.99 -10.24 4.01
N CYS A 43 14.02 -9.01 3.52
CA CYS A 43 14.96 -7.99 3.99
C CYS A 43 14.36 -6.58 3.92
N LEU A 44 15.04 -5.61 4.54
CA LEU A 44 14.71 -4.19 4.36
C LEU A 44 15.33 -3.68 3.05
N ASP A 45 16.62 -3.91 2.83
CA ASP A 45 17.36 -3.45 1.66
C ASP A 45 17.99 -4.63 0.90
N ALA A 46 17.84 -4.67 -0.42
CA ALA A 46 18.42 -5.69 -1.28
C ALA A 46 19.90 -5.34 -1.66
N THR A 47 20.77 -5.24 -0.65
CA THR A 47 22.19 -4.94 -0.87
C THR A 47 22.95 -6.09 -1.52
N GLU A 48 24.21 -5.85 -1.96
CA GLU A 48 25.06 -6.89 -2.53
C GLU A 48 25.32 -8.04 -1.55
N ALA A 49 25.48 -7.72 -0.23
CA ALA A 49 25.63 -8.72 0.82
C ALA A 49 24.37 -9.56 1.05
N VAL A 50 23.20 -8.96 0.94
CA VAL A 50 21.91 -9.69 1.03
C VAL A 50 21.73 -10.63 -0.17
N ILE A 51 22.15 -10.24 -1.37
CA ILE A 51 22.16 -11.15 -2.53
C ILE A 51 23.13 -12.32 -2.31
N ASP A 52 24.33 -12.08 -1.74
CA ASP A 52 25.27 -13.16 -1.38
C ASP A 52 24.64 -14.10 -0.35
N GLU A 53 23.94 -13.59 0.65
CA GLU A 53 23.21 -14.39 1.64
C GLU A 53 22.09 -15.22 0.98
N ALA A 54 21.32 -14.63 0.04
CA ALA A 54 20.29 -15.34 -0.69
C ALA A 54 20.86 -16.52 -1.48
N ILE A 55 21.99 -16.32 -2.16
CA ILE A 55 22.72 -17.39 -2.88
C ILE A 55 23.17 -18.48 -1.92
N ALA A 56 23.85 -18.10 -0.83
CA ALA A 56 24.39 -19.06 0.15
C ALA A 56 23.28 -19.90 0.82
N LYS A 57 22.12 -19.30 1.05
CA LYS A 57 20.96 -19.96 1.68
C LYS A 57 20.04 -20.66 0.66
N GLY A 58 20.36 -20.63 -0.62
CA GLY A 58 19.57 -21.26 -1.70
C GLY A 58 18.18 -20.65 -1.83
N CYS A 59 18.07 -19.32 -1.77
CA CYS A 59 16.82 -18.59 -2.03
C CYS A 59 16.71 -18.28 -3.52
N ASP A 60 15.49 -18.31 -4.03
CA ASP A 60 15.19 -18.02 -5.44
C ASP A 60 14.78 -16.55 -5.67
N ILE A 61 14.29 -15.91 -4.62
CA ILE A 61 13.79 -14.54 -4.65
C ILE A 61 14.14 -13.79 -3.36
N VAL A 62 14.52 -12.54 -3.50
CA VAL A 62 14.67 -11.56 -2.42
C VAL A 62 13.44 -10.65 -2.44
N ILE A 63 12.77 -10.53 -1.29
CA ILE A 63 11.64 -9.62 -1.10
C ILE A 63 12.12 -8.52 -0.16
N ALA A 64 12.25 -7.31 -0.69
CA ALA A 64 12.77 -6.15 0.01
C ALA A 64 11.69 -5.09 0.23
N HIS A 65 11.87 -4.26 1.26
CA HIS A 65 11.08 -3.05 1.40
C HIS A 65 11.56 -2.00 0.40
N HIS A 66 12.83 -1.64 0.44
CA HIS A 66 13.38 -0.64 -0.45
C HIS A 66 13.70 -1.22 -1.84
N PRO A 67 13.28 -0.57 -2.94
CA PRO A 67 13.71 -0.96 -4.27
C PRO A 67 15.19 -0.66 -4.45
N ILE A 68 16.00 -1.65 -4.85
CA ILE A 68 17.42 -1.45 -5.14
C ILE A 68 17.65 -0.49 -6.32
N VAL A 69 16.65 -0.34 -7.17
CA VAL A 69 16.67 0.55 -8.34
C VAL A 69 15.54 1.56 -8.20
N PHE A 70 15.84 2.79 -7.81
CA PHE A 70 14.87 3.90 -7.82
C PHE A 70 14.74 4.55 -9.20
N GLY A 71 15.85 4.85 -9.84
CA GLY A 71 15.86 5.40 -11.19
C GLY A 71 16.36 4.39 -12.21
N GLY A 72 16.00 4.55 -13.48
CA GLY A 72 16.39 3.64 -14.56
C GLY A 72 17.91 3.46 -14.67
N LEU A 73 18.38 2.21 -14.76
CA LEU A 73 19.78 1.87 -15.00
C LEU A 73 20.09 1.93 -16.50
N LYS A 74 21.02 2.80 -16.90
CA LYS A 74 21.46 2.93 -18.30
C LYS A 74 22.64 1.99 -18.64
N ARG A 75 23.36 1.49 -17.65
CA ARG A 75 24.56 0.65 -17.81
C ARG A 75 24.64 -0.37 -16.68
N PHE A 76 25.25 -1.52 -16.96
CA PHE A 76 25.42 -2.65 -16.04
C PHE A 76 26.93 -3.01 -15.97
N THR A 77 27.78 -2.05 -15.59
CA THR A 77 29.23 -2.19 -15.55
C THR A 77 29.79 -2.51 -14.17
N GLY A 78 28.92 -2.55 -13.14
CA GLY A 78 29.35 -2.76 -11.75
C GLY A 78 29.98 -1.54 -11.09
N SER A 79 29.82 -0.33 -11.68
CA SER A 79 30.47 0.90 -11.22
C SER A 79 30.00 1.41 -9.85
N ASN A 80 28.82 0.96 -9.39
CA ASN A 80 28.26 1.26 -8.06
C ASN A 80 27.60 0.02 -7.47
N TYR A 81 27.21 0.09 -6.17
CA TYR A 81 26.62 -1.03 -5.44
C TYR A 81 25.29 -1.51 -6.05
N VAL A 82 24.46 -0.60 -6.57
CA VAL A 82 23.18 -0.94 -7.22
C VAL A 82 23.43 -1.82 -8.44
N GLN A 83 24.34 -1.41 -9.33
CA GLN A 83 24.67 -2.21 -10.52
C GLN A 83 25.26 -3.56 -10.13
N ARG A 84 26.14 -3.62 -9.10
CA ARG A 84 26.74 -4.88 -8.66
C ARG A 84 25.70 -5.83 -8.09
N ALA A 85 24.77 -5.35 -7.22
CA ALA A 85 23.71 -6.15 -6.67
C ALA A 85 22.79 -6.70 -7.78
N VAL A 86 22.34 -5.85 -8.70
CA VAL A 86 21.46 -6.26 -9.83
C VAL A 86 22.15 -7.27 -10.74
N VAL A 87 23.41 -7.00 -11.16
CA VAL A 87 24.18 -7.93 -12.01
C VAL A 87 24.42 -9.27 -11.29
N LYS A 88 24.70 -9.25 -9.99
CA LYS A 88 24.88 -10.46 -9.19
C LYS A 88 23.58 -11.27 -9.10
N ALA A 89 22.45 -10.62 -8.85
CA ALA A 89 21.14 -11.26 -8.81
C ALA A 89 20.82 -11.93 -10.16
N ILE A 90 20.99 -11.21 -11.27
CA ILE A 90 20.76 -11.76 -12.63
C ILE A 90 21.66 -12.97 -12.92
N LYS A 91 22.98 -12.88 -12.60
CA LYS A 91 23.93 -13.96 -12.86
C LYS A 91 23.66 -15.24 -12.07
N ASN A 92 23.03 -15.11 -10.90
CA ASN A 92 22.72 -16.23 -10.01
C ASN A 92 21.23 -16.59 -10.02
N ASP A 93 20.50 -16.04 -10.98
CA ASP A 93 19.07 -16.31 -11.15
C ASP A 93 18.24 -16.03 -9.87
N ILE A 94 18.57 -14.95 -9.16
CA ILE A 94 17.82 -14.46 -7.99
C ILE A 94 16.87 -13.37 -8.45
N ALA A 95 15.57 -13.55 -8.19
CA ALA A 95 14.59 -12.48 -8.42
C ALA A 95 14.65 -11.45 -7.29
N ILE A 96 14.32 -10.19 -7.60
CA ILE A 96 14.18 -9.12 -6.60
C ILE A 96 12.81 -8.47 -6.76
N TYR A 97 12.02 -8.50 -5.70
CA TYR A 97 10.74 -7.82 -5.59
C TYR A 97 10.81 -6.79 -4.47
N ALA A 98 10.25 -5.60 -4.70
CA ALA A 98 10.18 -4.53 -3.70
C ALA A 98 8.73 -4.15 -3.41
N CYS A 99 8.41 -3.95 -2.11
CA CYS A 99 7.12 -3.44 -1.64
C CYS A 99 7.41 -2.31 -0.67
N HIS A 100 7.33 -1.07 -1.15
CA HIS A 100 7.87 0.14 -0.52
C HIS A 100 6.75 1.13 -0.19
N THR A 101 6.72 2.32 -0.79
CA THR A 101 5.74 3.35 -0.44
C THR A 101 4.28 2.92 -0.70
N ASN A 102 4.04 1.97 -1.59
CA ASN A 102 2.72 1.37 -1.72
C ASN A 102 2.25 0.69 -0.42
N LEU A 103 3.14 0.06 0.36
CA LEU A 103 2.81 -0.53 1.66
C LEU A 103 2.77 0.52 2.78
N ASP A 104 3.58 1.58 2.69
CA ASP A 104 3.55 2.71 3.63
C ASP A 104 2.22 3.45 3.60
N ASN A 105 1.61 3.53 2.41
CA ASN A 105 0.34 4.21 2.18
C ASN A 105 -0.90 3.35 2.53
N VAL A 106 -0.72 2.15 3.08
CA VAL A 106 -1.81 1.28 3.55
C VAL A 106 -2.02 1.46 5.05
N LEU A 107 -3.25 1.77 5.48
CA LEU A 107 -3.57 1.92 6.90
C LEU A 107 -3.56 0.58 7.62
N ARG A 108 -4.28 -0.43 7.10
CA ARG A 108 -4.43 -1.74 7.71
C ARG A 108 -3.45 -2.77 7.12
N GLY A 109 -2.60 -3.34 7.95
CA GLY A 109 -1.54 -4.24 7.51
C GLY A 109 -0.35 -3.52 6.85
N GLY A 110 -0.27 -2.20 6.94
CA GLY A 110 0.82 -1.39 6.42
C GLY A 110 1.92 -1.10 7.45
N VAL A 111 2.99 -0.48 6.97
CA VAL A 111 4.20 -0.18 7.79
C VAL A 111 3.87 0.68 9.00
N ASN A 112 3.10 1.74 8.83
CA ASN A 112 2.76 2.67 9.91
C ASN A 112 1.90 2.03 11.01
N GLU A 113 0.98 1.11 10.66
CA GLU A 113 0.26 0.32 11.66
C GLU A 113 1.20 -0.64 12.41
N ARG A 114 2.18 -1.24 11.72
CA ARG A 114 3.16 -2.10 12.36
C ARG A 114 4.02 -1.34 13.38
N ILE A 115 4.45 -0.12 13.05
CA ILE A 115 5.15 0.75 13.99
C ILE A 115 4.26 1.08 15.20
N ALA A 116 2.98 1.43 14.96
CA ALA A 116 2.03 1.71 16.02
C ALA A 116 1.84 0.51 16.97
N GLN A 117 1.72 -0.71 16.43
CA GLN A 117 1.65 -1.96 17.20
C GLN A 117 2.92 -2.18 18.04
N GLN A 118 4.10 -1.95 17.45
CA GLN A 118 5.38 -2.07 18.16
C GLN A 118 5.46 -1.11 19.36
N LEU A 119 4.87 0.08 19.22
CA LEU A 119 4.79 1.11 20.27
C LEU A 119 3.61 0.92 21.24
N GLY A 120 2.75 -0.08 21.03
CA GLY A 120 1.53 -0.28 21.85
C GLY A 120 0.49 0.82 21.68
N LEU A 121 0.45 1.46 20.50
CA LEU A 121 -0.48 2.54 20.18
C LEU A 121 -1.72 2.02 19.45
N THR A 122 -2.85 2.66 19.66
CA THR A 122 -4.09 2.38 18.92
C THR A 122 -4.21 3.33 17.73
N VAL A 123 -4.26 2.78 16.52
CA VAL A 123 -4.45 3.56 15.29
C VAL A 123 -5.87 4.12 15.22
N LYS A 124 -5.99 5.41 14.89
CA LYS A 124 -7.25 6.16 14.75
C LYS A 124 -7.60 6.50 13.30
N GLY A 125 -6.62 6.61 12.42
CA GLY A 125 -6.82 6.92 11.02
C GLY A 125 -5.54 7.32 10.30
N VAL A 126 -5.68 7.63 9.03
CA VAL A 126 -4.60 8.14 8.18
C VAL A 126 -4.30 9.60 8.53
N LEU A 127 -3.02 9.99 8.54
CA LEU A 127 -2.61 11.37 8.84
C LEU A 127 -2.87 12.29 7.63
N ARG A 128 -2.45 11.88 6.43
CA ARG A 128 -2.76 12.55 5.16
C ARG A 128 -3.48 11.57 4.25
N PRO A 129 -4.83 11.61 4.20
CA PRO A 129 -5.61 10.76 3.32
C PRO A 129 -5.27 10.96 1.84
N MET A 130 -5.29 9.87 1.07
CA MET A 130 -5.01 9.90 -0.37
C MET A 130 -6.18 10.46 -1.15
N GLU A 131 -5.91 11.47 -1.98
CA GLU A 131 -6.85 12.02 -2.95
C GLU A 131 -6.88 11.20 -4.24
N GLY A 132 -8.00 11.24 -4.97
CA GLY A 132 -8.13 10.56 -6.26
C GLY A 132 -8.04 9.04 -6.21
N ALA A 133 -8.16 8.44 -5.02
CA ALA A 133 -8.12 7.00 -4.81
C ALA A 133 -9.46 6.30 -5.11
N LEU A 134 -10.55 7.04 -5.20
CA LEU A 134 -11.91 6.51 -5.27
C LEU A 134 -12.63 6.93 -6.54
N MET A 135 -13.38 5.99 -7.13
CA MET A 135 -14.28 6.19 -8.26
C MET A 135 -15.67 5.70 -7.92
N LYS A 136 -16.68 6.22 -8.61
CA LYS A 136 -18.03 5.66 -8.66
C LYS A 136 -18.23 5.00 -10.01
N LEU A 137 -18.69 3.76 -10.01
CA LEU A 137 -19.28 3.10 -11.16
C LEU A 137 -20.79 3.29 -11.08
N GLY A 138 -21.40 3.80 -12.16
CA GLY A 138 -22.83 3.73 -12.42
C GLY A 138 -23.05 2.81 -13.61
N VAL A 139 -23.88 1.79 -13.47
CA VAL A 139 -24.20 0.82 -14.54
C VAL A 139 -25.71 0.61 -14.62
N TYR A 140 -26.22 0.49 -15.85
CA TYR A 140 -27.65 0.32 -16.13
C TYR A 140 -27.91 -1.14 -16.50
N VAL A 141 -28.81 -1.82 -15.79
CA VAL A 141 -29.07 -3.24 -15.93
C VAL A 141 -30.58 -3.54 -15.89
N PRO A 142 -31.10 -4.53 -16.64
CA PRO A 142 -32.46 -4.98 -16.47
C PRO A 142 -32.75 -5.39 -15.02
N LEU A 143 -33.95 -5.08 -14.53
CA LEU A 143 -34.35 -5.37 -13.14
C LEU A 143 -34.15 -6.85 -12.73
N ALA A 144 -34.33 -7.78 -13.68
CA ALA A 144 -34.17 -9.22 -13.42
C ALA A 144 -32.70 -9.63 -13.16
N ASP A 145 -31.72 -8.86 -13.66
CA ASP A 145 -30.28 -9.17 -13.61
C ASP A 145 -29.53 -8.31 -12.56
N GLU A 146 -30.25 -7.44 -11.84
CA GLU A 146 -29.68 -6.48 -10.87
C GLU A 146 -28.86 -7.18 -9.78
N GLU A 147 -29.42 -8.22 -9.13
CA GLU A 147 -28.75 -8.90 -8.02
C GLU A 147 -27.50 -9.65 -8.49
N ALA A 148 -27.56 -10.35 -9.63
CA ALA A 148 -26.42 -11.06 -10.20
C ALA A 148 -25.28 -10.11 -10.54
N LEU A 149 -25.59 -8.93 -11.06
CA LEU A 149 -24.61 -7.89 -11.33
C LEU A 149 -23.98 -7.35 -10.05
N LYS A 150 -24.78 -7.03 -9.01
CA LYS A 150 -24.26 -6.55 -7.71
C LYS A 150 -23.28 -7.57 -7.08
N GLU A 151 -23.67 -8.83 -7.03
CA GLU A 151 -22.81 -9.92 -6.53
C GLU A 151 -21.46 -9.98 -7.28
N ALA A 152 -21.48 -9.87 -8.61
CA ALA A 152 -20.26 -9.87 -9.40
C ALA A 152 -19.35 -8.64 -9.12
N LEU A 153 -19.97 -7.46 -8.95
CA LEU A 153 -19.26 -6.23 -8.60
C LEU A 153 -18.63 -6.32 -7.21
N PHE A 154 -19.36 -6.84 -6.21
CA PHE A 154 -18.87 -7.02 -4.84
C PHE A 154 -17.74 -8.05 -4.78
N ALA A 155 -17.88 -9.19 -5.46
CA ALA A 155 -16.82 -10.19 -5.60
C ALA A 155 -15.57 -9.64 -6.29
N ALA A 156 -15.72 -8.63 -7.15
CA ALA A 156 -14.61 -7.91 -7.78
C ALA A 156 -13.98 -6.85 -6.86
N GLY A 157 -14.54 -6.58 -5.68
CA GLY A 157 -14.01 -5.66 -4.67
C GLY A 157 -14.64 -4.27 -4.70
N ALA A 158 -15.75 -4.08 -5.40
CA ALA A 158 -16.55 -2.85 -5.32
C ALA A 158 -17.38 -2.79 -4.03
N GLY A 159 -17.91 -1.62 -3.67
CA GLY A 159 -18.90 -1.46 -2.62
C GLY A 159 -18.37 -1.48 -1.19
N ASN A 160 -17.08 -1.22 -0.96
CA ASN A 160 -16.53 -1.11 0.39
C ASN A 160 -16.52 0.35 0.86
N ILE A 161 -17.10 0.62 2.04
CA ILE A 161 -17.12 1.95 2.67
C ILE A 161 -16.80 1.78 4.17
N GLY A 162 -15.56 2.01 4.55
CA GLY A 162 -15.09 1.83 5.94
C GLY A 162 -15.31 0.39 6.42
N ASN A 163 -16.14 0.21 7.43
CA ASN A 163 -16.46 -1.12 8.01
C ASN A 163 -17.68 -1.78 7.36
N TYR A 164 -18.16 -1.27 6.23
CA TYR A 164 -19.30 -1.82 5.51
C TYR A 164 -18.85 -2.33 4.14
N ASP A 165 -19.28 -3.53 3.78
CA ASP A 165 -19.15 -4.16 2.48
C ASP A 165 -20.50 -4.17 1.74
N GLU A 166 -20.50 -4.59 0.48
CA GLU A 166 -21.68 -4.71 -0.36
C GLU A 166 -22.53 -3.43 -0.45
N CYS A 167 -21.88 -2.26 -0.28
CA CYS A 167 -22.58 -0.98 -0.37
C CYS A 167 -22.87 -0.62 -1.83
N ALA A 168 -24.15 -0.57 -2.17
CA ALA A 168 -24.63 -0.10 -3.46
C ALA A 168 -25.84 0.81 -3.27
N PHE A 169 -26.09 1.65 -4.26
CA PHE A 169 -27.33 2.39 -4.38
C PHE A 169 -28.00 2.04 -5.71
N ALA A 170 -29.25 1.64 -5.67
CA ALA A 170 -30.02 1.24 -6.84
C ALA A 170 -31.20 2.18 -7.07
N LEU A 171 -31.39 2.61 -8.33
CA LEU A 171 -32.44 3.52 -8.74
C LEU A 171 -33.10 3.00 -10.02
N GLN A 172 -34.40 2.74 -9.99
CA GLN A 172 -35.14 2.32 -11.17
C GLN A 172 -35.47 3.51 -12.09
N GLY A 173 -35.38 3.27 -13.37
CA GLY A 173 -35.69 4.24 -14.40
C GLY A 173 -36.13 3.59 -15.70
N GLU A 174 -36.33 4.41 -16.71
CA GLU A 174 -36.69 3.99 -18.06
C GLU A 174 -35.54 4.21 -19.01
N GLY A 175 -34.94 3.10 -19.48
CA GLY A 175 -33.92 3.11 -20.51
C GLY A 175 -34.52 3.01 -21.93
N SER A 176 -33.92 3.67 -22.92
CA SER A 176 -34.35 3.53 -24.31
C SER A 176 -33.17 3.39 -25.24
N PHE A 177 -33.27 2.47 -26.21
CA PHE A 177 -32.24 2.24 -27.23
C PHE A 177 -32.88 1.81 -28.55
N ARG A 178 -32.10 1.87 -29.63
CA ARG A 178 -32.51 1.36 -30.94
C ARG A 178 -31.34 0.64 -31.57
N PRO A 179 -31.39 -0.71 -31.65
CA PRO A 179 -30.35 -1.49 -32.31
C PRO A 179 -30.26 -1.14 -33.80
N ASN A 180 -29.05 -1.12 -34.36
CA ASN A 180 -28.83 -1.08 -35.79
C ASN A 180 -28.72 -2.52 -36.36
N GLU A 181 -28.46 -2.66 -37.69
CA GLU A 181 -28.38 -3.97 -38.34
C GLU A 181 -27.15 -4.80 -37.96
N LEU A 182 -26.13 -4.18 -37.31
CA LEU A 182 -24.91 -4.84 -36.87
C LEU A 182 -25.00 -5.35 -35.41
N ALA A 183 -26.03 -4.92 -34.69
CA ALA A 183 -26.24 -5.29 -33.28
C ALA A 183 -26.86 -6.70 -33.19
N ASN A 184 -26.50 -7.40 -32.11
CA ASN A 184 -27.12 -8.67 -31.71
C ASN A 184 -27.81 -8.48 -30.35
N PRO A 185 -28.92 -7.72 -30.29
CA PRO A 185 -29.50 -7.30 -29.01
C PRO A 185 -30.15 -8.46 -28.26
N THR A 186 -29.96 -8.51 -26.95
CA THR A 186 -30.64 -9.45 -26.04
C THR A 186 -32.16 -9.20 -26.06
N VAL A 187 -32.59 -7.94 -26.21
CA VAL A 187 -34.00 -7.53 -26.27
C VAL A 187 -34.19 -6.58 -27.47
N GLY A 188 -35.32 -6.74 -28.17
CA GLY A 188 -35.72 -5.87 -29.27
C GLY A 188 -35.24 -6.35 -30.64
N LYS A 189 -35.49 -5.53 -31.67
CA LYS A 189 -35.12 -5.81 -33.09
C LYS A 189 -34.48 -4.59 -33.73
N ALA A 190 -33.57 -4.85 -34.68
CA ALA A 190 -32.92 -3.81 -35.46
C ALA A 190 -33.90 -2.80 -36.05
N GLY A 191 -33.57 -1.52 -35.99
CA GLY A 191 -34.34 -0.40 -36.53
C GLY A 191 -35.52 0.06 -35.68
N LYS A 192 -35.94 -0.68 -34.64
CA LYS A 192 -37.03 -0.32 -33.75
C LYS A 192 -36.51 0.21 -32.41
N ARG A 193 -37.10 1.32 -31.90
CA ARG A 193 -36.81 1.81 -30.56
C ARG A 193 -37.52 0.91 -29.53
N GLU A 194 -36.73 0.45 -28.58
CA GLU A 194 -37.21 -0.24 -27.39
C GLU A 194 -37.12 0.69 -26.17
N VAL A 195 -38.04 0.46 -25.22
CA VAL A 195 -38.08 1.16 -23.94
C VAL A 195 -38.27 0.12 -22.88
N LEU A 196 -37.39 0.08 -21.88
CA LEU A 196 -37.35 -0.93 -20.84
C LEU A 196 -37.20 -0.29 -19.46
N THR A 197 -37.74 -0.95 -18.44
CA THR A 197 -37.39 -0.60 -17.06
C THR A 197 -36.03 -1.18 -16.74
N GLU A 198 -35.10 -0.31 -16.36
CA GLU A 198 -33.76 -0.66 -15.95
C GLU A 198 -33.47 -0.11 -14.56
N THR A 199 -32.54 -0.75 -13.86
CA THR A 199 -31.99 -0.26 -12.62
C THR A 199 -30.62 0.35 -12.88
N ARG A 200 -30.41 1.58 -12.43
CA ARG A 200 -29.08 2.15 -12.30
C ARG A 200 -28.49 1.72 -10.96
N VAL A 201 -27.42 0.93 -10.98
CA VAL A 201 -26.65 0.51 -9.81
C VAL A 201 -25.43 1.38 -9.69
N GLU A 202 -25.21 1.99 -8.52
CA GLU A 202 -24.04 2.81 -8.21
C GLU A 202 -23.23 2.13 -7.09
N VAL A 203 -21.92 1.97 -7.30
CA VAL A 203 -20.98 1.40 -6.31
C VAL A 203 -19.70 2.22 -6.22
N LEU A 204 -19.11 2.28 -5.02
CA LEU A 204 -17.81 2.86 -4.80
C LEU A 204 -16.72 1.85 -5.20
N VAL A 205 -15.68 2.32 -5.89
CA VAL A 205 -14.59 1.46 -6.38
C VAL A 205 -13.25 2.16 -6.19
N PRO A 206 -12.24 1.53 -5.57
CA PRO A 206 -10.86 2.01 -5.62
C PRO A 206 -10.34 2.05 -7.06
N VAL A 207 -9.62 3.11 -7.44
CA VAL A 207 -9.18 3.33 -8.84
C VAL A 207 -8.35 2.19 -9.41
N TRP A 208 -7.57 1.47 -8.60
CA TRP A 208 -6.76 0.31 -9.04
C TRP A 208 -7.60 -0.93 -9.32
N LEU A 209 -8.84 -1.01 -8.84
CA LEU A 209 -9.76 -2.12 -9.13
C LEU A 209 -10.61 -1.87 -10.38
N LYS A 210 -10.51 -0.70 -11.04
CA LYS A 210 -11.32 -0.35 -12.20
C LYS A 210 -11.34 -1.45 -13.26
N ALA A 211 -10.16 -1.93 -13.69
CA ALA A 211 -10.08 -2.95 -14.74
C ALA A 211 -10.74 -4.29 -14.32
N ARG A 212 -10.53 -4.71 -13.07
CA ARG A 212 -11.12 -5.95 -12.52
C ARG A 212 -12.63 -5.83 -12.40
N VAL A 213 -13.13 -4.70 -11.88
CA VAL A 213 -14.57 -4.45 -11.73
C VAL A 213 -15.24 -4.29 -13.10
N THR A 214 -14.60 -3.59 -14.07
CA THR A 214 -15.11 -3.51 -15.44
C THR A 214 -15.25 -4.90 -16.07
N LYS A 215 -14.25 -5.76 -15.91
CA LYS A 215 -14.32 -7.13 -16.43
C LYS A 215 -15.48 -7.90 -15.81
N ALA A 216 -15.63 -7.88 -14.48
CA ALA A 216 -16.72 -8.56 -13.77
C ALA A 216 -18.09 -8.02 -14.19
N MET A 217 -18.21 -6.70 -14.37
CA MET A 217 -19.42 -6.04 -14.87
C MET A 217 -19.82 -6.58 -16.24
N ILE A 218 -18.88 -6.61 -17.20
CA ILE A 218 -19.14 -7.06 -18.58
C ILE A 218 -19.51 -8.55 -18.59
N GLU A 219 -18.85 -9.38 -17.80
CA GLU A 219 -19.11 -10.83 -17.75
C GLU A 219 -20.46 -11.19 -17.12
N ALA A 220 -20.93 -10.36 -16.17
CA ALA A 220 -22.22 -10.58 -15.49
C ALA A 220 -23.41 -9.91 -16.21
N HIS A 221 -23.16 -8.97 -17.09
CA HIS A 221 -24.22 -8.20 -17.74
C HIS A 221 -24.83 -8.93 -18.92
N PRO A 222 -26.19 -8.92 -19.10
CA PRO A 222 -26.86 -9.64 -20.19
C PRO A 222 -26.69 -8.97 -21.56
N TYR A 223 -26.28 -7.69 -21.62
CA TYR A 223 -26.14 -6.95 -22.89
C TYR A 223 -24.74 -7.07 -23.48
N GLU A 224 -24.67 -7.11 -24.82
CA GLU A 224 -23.39 -7.09 -25.55
C GLU A 224 -22.63 -5.75 -25.38
N GLU A 225 -23.36 -4.65 -25.27
CA GLU A 225 -22.85 -3.30 -25.03
C GLU A 225 -23.42 -2.78 -23.70
N VAL A 226 -22.58 -2.62 -22.69
CA VAL A 226 -23.01 -2.23 -21.35
C VAL A 226 -22.94 -0.72 -21.17
N ALA A 227 -24.10 -0.08 -20.98
CA ALA A 227 -24.14 1.33 -20.61
C ALA A 227 -23.65 1.52 -19.17
N HIS A 228 -22.57 2.28 -19.00
CA HIS A 228 -21.98 2.53 -17.69
C HIS A 228 -21.12 3.80 -17.68
N ASP A 229 -20.96 4.39 -16.49
CA ASP A 229 -20.19 5.59 -16.26
C ASP A 229 -19.14 5.38 -15.17
N TRP A 230 -17.91 5.87 -15.39
CA TRP A 230 -16.86 5.96 -14.38
C TRP A 230 -16.64 7.42 -14.00
N ILE A 231 -16.86 7.76 -12.73
CA ILE A 231 -16.72 9.12 -12.20
C ILE A 231 -15.63 9.13 -11.14
N LEU A 232 -14.55 9.90 -11.36
CA LEU A 232 -13.54 10.12 -10.33
C LEU A 232 -14.14 10.99 -9.22
N LEU A 233 -13.96 10.58 -7.96
CA LEU A 233 -14.50 11.29 -6.82
C LEU A 233 -13.43 12.20 -6.19
N SER A 234 -13.87 13.35 -5.68
CA SER A 234 -13.06 14.22 -4.83
C SER A 234 -12.99 13.75 -3.36
N ASN A 235 -13.72 12.69 -3.03
CA ASN A 235 -13.65 12.06 -1.72
C ASN A 235 -12.23 11.51 -1.49
N VAL A 236 -11.69 11.76 -0.29
CA VAL A 236 -10.42 11.16 0.14
C VAL A 236 -10.65 9.74 0.68
N SER A 237 -9.63 8.92 0.59
CA SER A 237 -9.66 7.59 1.21
C SER A 237 -9.30 7.68 2.69
N ASN A 238 -10.06 7.02 3.55
CA ASN A 238 -9.72 6.88 4.97
C ASN A 238 -8.85 5.63 5.25
N GLU A 239 -8.55 4.82 4.23
CA GLU A 239 -7.79 3.57 4.36
C GLU A 239 -6.41 3.65 3.72
N TYR A 240 -6.21 4.66 2.85
CA TYR A 240 -4.96 4.84 2.10
C TYR A 240 -4.47 6.27 2.22
N GLY A 241 -3.17 6.42 2.42
CA GLY A 241 -2.49 7.72 2.49
C GLY A 241 -1.27 7.68 3.40
N ALA A 242 -0.58 8.79 3.51
CA ALA A 242 0.70 8.89 4.18
C ALA A 242 0.57 9.08 5.70
N GLY A 243 1.28 8.27 6.46
CA GLY A 243 1.32 8.32 7.92
C GLY A 243 0.00 7.97 8.60
N VAL A 244 0.04 7.79 9.91
CA VAL A 244 -1.14 7.45 10.73
C VAL A 244 -1.22 8.33 11.97
N ILE A 245 -2.45 8.54 12.46
CA ILE A 245 -2.73 9.13 13.77
C ILE A 245 -3.04 7.99 14.74
N CYS A 246 -2.39 8.03 15.89
CA CYS A 246 -2.49 7.02 16.93
C CYS A 246 -2.75 7.64 18.30
N GLU A 247 -3.18 6.83 19.26
CA GLU A 247 -3.32 7.22 20.66
C GLU A 247 -2.67 6.19 21.60
N LEU A 248 -2.01 6.68 22.62
CA LEU A 248 -1.63 5.91 23.80
C LEU A 248 -2.86 5.55 24.64
N GLY A 249 -2.87 4.43 25.32
CA GLY A 249 -3.90 4.08 26.31
C GLY A 249 -4.03 5.15 27.38
N GLU A 250 -2.89 5.55 27.96
CA GLU A 250 -2.78 6.64 28.91
C GLU A 250 -1.71 7.65 28.47
N ALA A 251 -1.87 8.93 28.85
CA ALA A 251 -0.90 9.95 28.51
C ALA A 251 0.39 9.75 29.32
N MET A 252 1.54 9.75 28.66
CA MET A 252 2.87 9.67 29.26
C MET A 252 3.49 11.06 29.44
N SER A 253 4.46 11.20 30.36
CA SER A 253 5.33 12.37 30.32
C SER A 253 6.19 12.36 29.04
N LYS A 254 6.65 13.52 28.61
CA LYS A 254 7.55 13.64 27.44
C LYS A 254 8.77 12.71 27.55
N LEU A 255 9.41 12.67 28.71
CA LEU A 255 10.60 11.85 28.93
C LEU A 255 10.28 10.36 28.91
N ASP A 256 9.18 9.93 29.54
CA ASP A 256 8.75 8.53 29.53
C ASP A 256 8.41 8.09 28.11
N PHE A 257 7.73 8.92 27.33
CA PHE A 257 7.42 8.64 25.92
C PHE A 257 8.69 8.48 25.07
N LEU A 258 9.66 9.39 25.20
CA LEU A 258 10.94 9.29 24.47
C LEU A 258 11.73 8.03 24.86
N THR A 259 11.70 7.67 26.14
CA THR A 259 12.34 6.46 26.66
C THR A 259 11.64 5.20 26.11
N HIS A 260 10.29 5.19 26.14
CA HIS A 260 9.48 4.12 25.57
C HIS A 260 9.73 3.98 24.07
N LEU A 261 9.72 5.08 23.33
CA LEU A 261 10.01 5.11 21.87
C LEU A 261 11.38 4.50 21.57
N LYS A 262 12.43 4.94 22.29
CA LYS A 262 13.79 4.43 22.15
C LYS A 262 13.87 2.92 22.40
N GLN A 263 13.23 2.44 23.45
CA GLN A 263 13.25 1.03 23.83
C GLN A 263 12.47 0.15 22.87
N GLN A 264 11.23 0.52 22.55
CA GLN A 264 10.36 -0.31 21.69
C GLN A 264 10.85 -0.38 20.26
N MET A 265 11.40 0.71 19.74
CA MET A 265 11.96 0.75 18.38
C MET A 265 13.42 0.27 18.32
N GLY A 266 14.06 0.03 19.48
CA GLY A 266 15.45 -0.41 19.57
C GLY A 266 16.39 0.60 18.90
N CYS A 267 16.19 1.89 19.20
CA CYS A 267 17.01 2.98 18.66
C CYS A 267 18.25 3.22 19.52
N ASN A 268 19.39 3.44 18.89
CA ASN A 268 20.61 3.86 19.60
C ASN A 268 20.50 5.31 20.09
N ALA A 269 19.84 6.19 19.32
CA ALA A 269 19.58 7.58 19.65
C ALA A 269 18.23 8.03 19.12
N VAL A 270 17.63 9.04 19.75
CA VAL A 270 16.45 9.75 19.27
C VAL A 270 16.78 11.24 19.22
N LYS A 271 16.67 11.86 18.03
CA LYS A 271 16.71 13.32 17.91
C LYS A 271 15.30 13.87 18.10
N TYR A 272 15.13 14.92 18.90
CA TYR A 272 13.80 15.48 19.14
C TYR A 272 13.83 16.99 19.36
N THR A 273 12.68 17.65 19.11
CA THR A 273 12.52 19.10 19.31
C THR A 273 12.45 19.47 20.79
N LYS A 274 13.06 20.62 21.11
CA LYS A 274 12.67 21.38 22.31
C LYS A 274 11.27 21.94 22.07
N CYS A 275 10.30 21.62 22.93
CA CYS A 275 8.92 22.05 22.76
C CYS A 275 8.21 22.17 24.12
N ALA A 276 7.06 22.87 24.11
CA ALA A 276 6.20 23.05 25.26
C ALA A 276 5.37 21.83 25.66
N VAL A 277 5.41 20.76 24.86
CA VAL A 277 4.69 19.51 25.15
C VAL A 277 5.26 18.86 26.41
N GLU A 278 4.44 18.74 27.45
CA GLU A 278 4.79 18.09 28.71
C GLU A 278 4.26 16.64 28.79
N ARG A 279 3.13 16.37 28.15
CA ARG A 279 2.49 15.04 28.12
C ARG A 279 2.14 14.66 26.70
N VAL A 280 2.31 13.38 26.37
CA VAL A 280 2.01 12.80 25.05
C VAL A 280 0.85 11.82 25.18
N LYS A 281 -0.20 12.00 24.39
CA LYS A 281 -1.36 11.12 24.27
C LYS A 281 -1.63 10.77 22.81
N ARG A 282 -1.66 11.78 21.92
CA ARG A 282 -1.90 11.63 20.48
C ARG A 282 -0.58 11.70 19.74
N VAL A 283 -0.34 10.72 18.90
CA VAL A 283 0.93 10.54 18.20
C VAL A 283 0.66 10.35 16.70
N ALA A 284 1.33 11.13 15.87
CA ALA A 284 1.42 10.82 14.45
C ALA A 284 2.67 9.96 14.20
N ILE A 285 2.59 9.05 13.23
CA ILE A 285 3.69 8.15 12.83
C ILE A 285 3.82 8.16 11.31
N CYS A 286 5.05 8.26 10.83
CA CYS A 286 5.42 7.97 9.44
C CYS A 286 6.77 7.26 9.43
N GLY A 287 6.80 5.99 9.05
CA GLY A 287 8.04 5.25 8.80
C GLY A 287 8.85 5.91 7.70
N GLY A 288 10.18 5.76 7.73
CA GLY A 288 11.07 6.41 6.79
C GLY A 288 11.05 7.93 6.86
N ALA A 289 11.31 8.58 5.73
CA ALA A 289 11.44 10.04 5.62
C ALA A 289 10.06 10.73 5.56
N GLY A 290 9.58 11.23 6.69
CA GLY A 290 8.25 11.83 6.84
C GLY A 290 8.21 13.33 7.04
N SER A 291 9.28 14.08 6.78
CA SER A 291 9.32 15.55 7.02
C SER A 291 8.20 16.30 6.31
N PHE A 292 7.73 15.81 5.17
CA PHE A 292 6.64 16.38 4.38
C PHE A 292 5.26 16.33 5.09
N LEU A 293 5.14 15.59 6.20
CA LEU A 293 3.92 15.46 7.02
C LEU A 293 3.93 16.31 8.29
N ILE A 294 4.98 17.07 8.59
CA ILE A 294 5.07 17.92 9.81
C ILE A 294 3.85 18.86 9.89
N GLY A 295 3.52 19.53 8.77
CA GLY A 295 2.35 20.41 8.71
C GLY A 295 1.01 19.70 8.93
N ASP A 296 0.88 18.44 8.48
CA ASP A 296 -0.31 17.62 8.71
C ASP A 296 -0.42 17.21 10.19
N ALA A 297 0.68 16.81 10.81
CA ALA A 297 0.74 16.48 12.22
C ALA A 297 0.35 17.70 13.10
N MET A 298 0.86 18.88 12.74
CA MET A 298 0.48 20.14 13.41
C MET A 298 -1.03 20.43 13.26
N ARG A 299 -1.59 20.30 12.06
CA ARG A 299 -3.03 20.50 11.81
C ARG A 299 -3.91 19.48 12.52
N ALA A 300 -3.43 18.24 12.62
CA ALA A 300 -4.13 17.19 13.33
C ALA A 300 -4.12 17.39 14.86
N GLY A 301 -3.30 18.33 15.38
CA GLY A 301 -3.19 18.63 16.81
C GLY A 301 -2.68 17.44 17.61
N VAL A 302 -1.70 16.70 17.09
CA VAL A 302 -1.03 15.62 17.82
C VAL A 302 0.06 16.18 18.74
N ASP A 303 0.35 15.49 19.83
CA ASP A 303 1.37 15.91 20.79
C ASP A 303 2.79 15.57 20.28
N ALA A 304 2.92 14.43 19.58
CA ALA A 304 4.19 13.96 19.04
C ALA A 304 4.05 13.48 17.59
N PHE A 305 5.13 13.63 16.82
CA PHE A 305 5.27 13.03 15.49
C PHE A 305 6.57 12.23 15.43
N VAL A 306 6.45 10.93 15.17
CA VAL A 306 7.55 9.97 15.06
C VAL A 306 7.82 9.69 13.59
N THR A 307 9.06 9.94 13.15
CA THR A 307 9.51 9.74 11.76
C THR A 307 11.04 9.60 11.71
N SER A 308 11.65 9.77 10.54
CA SER A 308 13.10 9.76 10.36
C SER A 308 13.59 10.75 9.29
N ASP A 309 14.91 10.79 9.10
CA ASP A 309 15.61 11.57 8.07
C ASP A 309 15.35 13.09 8.10
N LEU A 310 15.13 13.63 9.28
CA LEU A 310 14.87 15.05 9.46
C LEU A 310 16.14 15.86 9.32
N LYS A 311 16.12 16.87 8.45
CA LYS A 311 17.17 17.88 8.30
C LYS A 311 17.06 18.91 9.42
N TYR A 312 18.19 19.55 9.72
CA TYR A 312 18.28 20.53 10.81
C TYR A 312 17.18 21.60 10.78
N HIS A 313 16.87 22.16 9.60
CA HIS A 313 15.88 23.21 9.48
C HIS A 313 14.43 22.70 9.64
N GLU A 314 14.15 21.45 9.33
CA GLU A 314 12.81 20.87 9.46
C GLU A 314 12.36 20.74 10.92
N PHE A 315 13.29 20.71 11.88
CA PHE A 315 12.94 20.74 13.30
C PHE A 315 12.32 22.09 13.75
N PHE A 316 12.58 23.18 13.04
CA PHE A 316 11.94 24.47 13.33
C PHE A 316 10.48 24.50 12.90
N ASP A 317 10.09 23.69 11.93
CA ASP A 317 8.69 23.61 11.44
C ASP A 317 7.73 23.09 12.52
N ALA A 318 8.25 22.48 13.59
CA ALA A 318 7.49 22.08 14.77
C ALA A 318 7.04 23.29 15.65
N GLU A 319 7.59 24.50 15.44
CA GLU A 319 7.22 25.77 16.11
C GLU A 319 7.14 25.67 17.66
N GLU A 320 7.97 24.84 18.28
CA GLU A 320 7.95 24.52 19.71
C GLU A 320 6.61 23.94 20.23
N LYS A 321 5.67 23.62 19.32
CA LYS A 321 4.32 23.11 19.64
C LYS A 321 4.19 21.61 19.50
N LEU A 322 5.07 20.96 18.73
CA LEU A 322 5.07 19.53 18.42
C LEU A 322 6.35 18.86 18.92
N LEU A 323 6.22 17.72 19.60
CA LEU A 323 7.35 16.85 19.89
C LEU A 323 7.68 16.04 18.64
N LEU A 324 8.54 16.59 17.78
CA LEU A 324 9.01 15.94 16.57
C LEU A 324 10.18 15.02 16.93
N CYS A 325 10.07 13.72 16.62
CA CYS A 325 11.04 12.68 16.95
C CYS A 325 11.58 12.03 15.69
N ASP A 326 12.90 12.10 15.49
CA ASP A 326 13.64 11.35 14.47
C ASP A 326 14.32 10.14 15.12
N ILE A 327 13.88 8.94 14.75
CA ILE A 327 14.32 7.67 15.35
C ILE A 327 15.30 6.88 14.49
N GLY A 328 15.65 7.40 13.31
CA GLY A 328 16.45 6.71 12.30
C GLY A 328 15.59 5.93 11.30
N HIS A 329 16.02 5.92 10.05
CA HIS A 329 15.29 5.30 8.94
C HIS A 329 15.15 3.80 9.15
N TYR A 330 16.27 3.10 9.29
CA TYR A 330 16.31 1.65 9.52
C TYR A 330 15.50 1.25 10.74
N GLU A 331 15.64 1.97 11.85
CA GLU A 331 14.94 1.68 13.10
C GLU A 331 13.42 1.84 12.96
N SER A 332 12.96 2.79 12.13
CA SER A 332 11.54 3.00 11.90
C SER A 332 10.90 1.89 11.06
N GLU A 333 11.64 1.26 10.15
CA GLU A 333 11.07 0.34 9.14
C GLU A 333 11.50 -1.12 9.27
N LYS A 334 12.49 -1.45 10.10
CA LYS A 334 13.01 -2.83 10.22
C LYS A 334 11.97 -3.89 10.52
N TYR A 335 10.83 -3.52 11.11
CA TYR A 335 9.72 -4.42 11.39
C TYR A 335 8.81 -4.69 10.19
N THR A 336 9.05 -4.06 9.03
CA THR A 336 8.33 -4.31 7.78
C THR A 336 8.54 -5.73 7.28
N ILE A 337 9.70 -6.32 7.55
CA ILE A 337 9.98 -7.71 7.16
C ILE A 337 9.04 -8.73 7.84
N ASP A 338 8.51 -8.40 9.04
CA ASP A 338 7.50 -9.22 9.72
C ASP A 338 6.17 -9.22 8.93
N LEU A 339 5.80 -8.08 8.32
CA LEU A 339 4.60 -7.98 7.47
C LEU A 339 4.73 -8.87 6.25
N PHE A 340 5.91 -8.88 5.59
CA PHE A 340 6.15 -9.76 4.44
C PHE A 340 5.98 -11.23 4.81
N SER A 341 6.55 -11.62 5.94
CA SER A 341 6.40 -12.99 6.47
C SER A 341 4.94 -13.32 6.75
N ALA A 342 4.19 -12.42 7.38
CA ALA A 342 2.77 -12.61 7.68
C ALA A 342 1.92 -12.74 6.41
N ILE A 343 2.15 -11.89 5.40
CA ILE A 343 1.46 -11.93 4.11
C ILE A 343 1.68 -13.29 3.43
N LEU A 344 2.94 -13.70 3.30
CA LEU A 344 3.29 -14.95 2.63
C LEU A 344 2.80 -16.18 3.39
N SER A 345 2.92 -16.20 4.72
CA SER A 345 2.46 -17.33 5.54
C SER A 345 0.95 -17.49 5.50
N SER A 346 0.21 -16.38 5.47
CA SER A 346 -1.26 -16.40 5.35
C SER A 346 -1.73 -16.94 4.00
N LYS A 347 -1.09 -16.51 2.90
CA LYS A 347 -1.49 -16.87 1.53
C LYS A 347 -0.90 -18.22 1.09
N PHE A 348 0.33 -18.52 1.52
CA PHE A 348 1.10 -19.67 1.06
C PHE A 348 1.78 -20.39 2.24
N PRO A 349 1.03 -21.10 3.09
CA PRO A 349 1.57 -21.70 4.33
C PRO A 349 2.72 -22.71 4.14
N LYS A 350 2.90 -23.22 2.92
CA LYS A 350 3.96 -24.19 2.57
C LYS A 350 5.15 -23.55 1.84
N PHE A 351 5.12 -22.24 1.59
CA PHE A 351 6.22 -21.54 0.94
C PHE A 351 7.29 -21.18 1.96
N ALA A 352 8.55 -21.53 1.67
CA ALA A 352 9.65 -21.28 2.58
C ALA A 352 10.05 -19.79 2.55
N THR A 353 10.03 -19.15 3.71
CA THR A 353 10.53 -17.79 3.91
C THR A 353 11.56 -17.78 5.01
N ILE A 354 12.62 -17.00 4.83
CA ILE A 354 13.64 -16.76 5.86
C ILE A 354 13.93 -15.26 5.95
N PHE A 355 14.27 -14.80 7.13
CA PHE A 355 14.73 -13.44 7.36
C PHE A 355 16.20 -13.32 7.02
N ALA A 356 16.60 -12.18 6.42
CA ALA A 356 18.00 -11.86 6.24
C ALA A 356 18.68 -11.67 7.61
N GLU A 357 19.84 -12.28 7.79
CA GLU A 357 20.73 -12.06 8.94
C GLU A 357 21.66 -10.87 8.71
N THR A 358 21.87 -10.51 7.45
CA THR A 358 22.64 -9.33 7.07
C THR A 358 21.93 -8.06 7.54
N ILE A 359 22.57 -7.34 8.47
CA ILE A 359 22.11 -6.02 8.92
C ILE A 359 22.47 -5.00 7.85
N THR A 360 21.48 -4.34 7.27
CA THR A 360 21.68 -3.38 6.17
C THR A 360 21.76 -1.92 6.64
N ASN A 361 21.61 -1.65 7.95
CA ASN A 361 21.76 -0.29 8.49
C ASN A 361 23.17 0.27 8.20
N PRO A 362 23.30 1.34 7.40
CA PRO A 362 24.61 1.92 7.08
C PRO A 362 25.10 2.91 8.14
N ILE A 363 24.28 3.17 9.19
CA ILE A 363 24.54 4.19 10.21
C ILE A 363 24.93 3.52 11.52
N ASP A 364 26.04 3.97 12.08
CA ASP A 364 26.53 3.56 13.39
C ASP A 364 26.58 4.77 14.33
N TYR A 365 26.43 4.54 15.62
CA TYR A 365 26.40 5.60 16.63
C TYR A 365 27.56 5.42 17.61
N LEU A 366 28.39 6.42 17.73
CA LEU A 366 29.37 6.51 18.80
C LEU A 366 28.66 7.01 20.06
N THR A 367 28.43 6.14 21.05
CA THR A 367 27.74 6.43 22.33
C THR A 367 28.70 6.35 23.51
#